data_f7e105efbfd372a1be4e2705bbf3baab
#
_entry.id   f7e105efbfd372a1be4e2705bbf3baab
#
_cell.length_a   1.000
_cell.length_b   1.000
_cell.length_c   1.000
_cell.angle_alpha   90.00
_cell.angle_beta   90.00
_cell.angle_gamma   90.00
#
_symmetry.space_group_name_H-M   'P 1'
#
loop_
_entity.id
_entity.type
_entity.pdbx_description
1 polymer ?
#
loop_
_entity_poly.entity_id
_entity_poly.type
_entity_poly.pdbx_seq_one_letter_code
_entity_poly.pdbx_strand_id
1 'polypeptide(L)'
;MNKNILLGLGICGVLACLSAPARAQFTSYDNPNATWLGSTTGVNIAGNETDSVRSIVGGAVTIDVDKDGFIGNVGGDWQPVWSSAPYSALNQGDATLYWSEATDFRFSSAVTSFGFELQTIDLMDTHDIMVEFYNGSTLVGSINRTIDNSGVMANGWDTTLGGARLFAGSYDGGITSVRVLSGDDYGFSAGGFRYAGLGGNNNVTNNNAVPEPGEWAAMAMMVTGLGGLVVRARRRRF
;
A
#
# COMPACT_ATOMS: atom_id res chain seq x y z
N MET A 1 20.92 74.87 13.20
CA MET A 1 20.56 73.59 13.96
C MET A 1 19.59 72.74 13.11
N ASN A 2 20.13 71.83 12.33
CA ASN A 2 19.30 70.95 11.48
C ASN A 2 19.28 69.58 12.13
N LYS A 3 18.09 69.14 12.54
CA LYS A 3 17.84 67.79 13.05
C LYS A 3 17.35 66.90 11.90
N ASN A 4 18.22 66.02 11.43
CA ASN A 4 17.87 64.95 10.51
C ASN A 4 17.18 63.82 11.31
N ILE A 5 15.92 63.60 11.04
CA ILE A 5 15.17 62.43 11.54
C ILE A 5 15.34 61.33 10.49
N LEU A 6 16.10 60.29 10.85
CA LEU A 6 16.22 59.08 10.07
C LEU A 6 15.02 58.17 10.40
N LEU A 7 14.07 58.06 9.47
CA LEU A 7 12.98 57.08 9.58
C LEU A 7 13.50 55.74 9.05
N GLY A 8 13.81 54.80 9.96
CA GLY A 8 14.12 53.42 9.61
C GLY A 8 12.84 52.65 9.28
N LEU A 9 12.61 52.35 8.00
CA LEU A 9 11.59 51.39 7.60
C LEU A 9 12.11 49.97 7.86
N GLY A 10 11.62 49.34 8.94
CA GLY A 10 11.82 47.93 9.18
C GLY A 10 10.92 47.11 8.22
N ILE A 11 11.54 46.45 7.24
CA ILE A 11 10.90 45.47 6.40
C ILE A 11 10.81 44.18 7.21
N CYS A 12 9.66 43.94 7.87
CA CYS A 12 9.32 42.62 8.42
C CYS A 12 9.04 41.65 7.25
N GLY A 13 10.07 40.91 6.84
CA GLY A 13 9.94 39.82 5.91
C GLY A 13 9.17 38.66 6.59
N VAL A 14 7.90 38.51 6.27
CA VAL A 14 7.14 37.30 6.62
C VAL A 14 7.66 36.17 5.75
N LEU A 15 8.60 35.37 6.30
CA LEU A 15 8.95 34.09 5.74
C LEU A 15 7.74 33.18 5.94
N ALA A 16 6.84 33.11 4.96
CA ALA A 16 5.88 32.04 4.88
C ALA A 16 6.65 30.75 4.61
N CYS A 17 6.92 29.97 5.65
CA CYS A 17 7.35 28.58 5.49
C CYS A 17 6.22 27.83 4.77
N LEU A 18 6.32 27.74 3.46
CA LEU A 18 5.50 26.82 2.66
C LEU A 18 5.94 25.41 3.07
N SER A 19 5.29 24.84 4.07
CA SER A 19 5.40 23.41 4.36
C SER A 19 4.89 22.69 3.12
N ALA A 20 5.78 22.07 2.36
CA ALA A 20 5.39 21.18 1.29
C ALA A 20 4.45 20.12 1.90
N PRO A 21 3.31 19.81 1.26
CA PRO A 21 2.43 18.76 1.75
C PRO A 21 3.25 17.48 1.87
N ALA A 22 3.16 16.83 3.04
CA ALA A 22 3.77 15.53 3.22
C ALA A 22 3.16 14.59 2.17
N ARG A 23 4.01 14.08 1.26
CA ARG A 23 3.55 13.08 0.28
C ARG A 23 3.19 11.81 1.04
N ALA A 24 2.05 11.23 0.72
CA ALA A 24 1.70 9.92 1.21
C ALA A 24 2.84 8.95 0.86
N GLN A 25 3.30 8.21 1.85
CA GLN A 25 4.41 7.28 1.71
C GLN A 25 3.88 5.85 1.88
N PHE A 26 4.33 4.94 1.02
CA PHE A 26 4.08 3.52 1.19
C PHE A 26 5.00 2.95 2.27
N THR A 27 4.44 2.16 3.18
CA THR A 27 5.18 1.45 4.24
C THR A 27 4.86 -0.03 4.15
N SER A 28 5.87 -0.90 4.10
CA SER A 28 5.70 -2.35 4.12
C SER A 28 5.92 -2.93 5.51
N TYR A 29 5.31 -4.11 5.75
CA TYR A 29 5.47 -4.90 6.98
C TYR A 29 6.11 -6.24 6.62
N ASP A 30 7.09 -6.66 7.41
CA ASP A 30 7.84 -7.89 7.14
C ASP A 30 7.26 -9.13 7.83
N ASN A 31 6.58 -8.95 8.94
CA ASN A 31 6.01 -10.04 9.74
C ASN A 31 4.64 -9.63 10.31
N PRO A 32 3.75 -10.59 10.62
CA PRO A 32 2.48 -10.35 11.28
C PRO A 32 2.68 -10.06 12.77
N ASN A 33 3.38 -8.98 13.07
CA ASN A 33 3.67 -8.55 14.43
C ASN A 33 2.44 -7.91 15.12
N ALA A 34 2.54 -7.69 16.45
CA ALA A 34 1.45 -7.14 17.24
C ALA A 34 0.94 -5.77 16.73
N THR A 35 1.82 -4.94 16.16
CA THR A 35 1.44 -3.64 15.58
C THR A 35 0.55 -3.84 14.36
N TRP A 36 0.95 -4.69 13.41
CA TRP A 36 0.15 -5.02 12.24
C TRP A 36 -1.19 -5.66 12.63
N LEU A 37 -1.16 -6.70 13.46
CA LEU A 37 -2.35 -7.42 13.89
C LEU A 37 -3.32 -6.53 14.68
N GLY A 38 -2.81 -5.65 15.55
CA GLY A 38 -3.62 -4.75 16.37
C GLY A 38 -4.20 -3.56 15.60
N SER A 39 -3.59 -3.15 14.48
CA SER A 39 -4.03 -2.02 13.66
C SER A 39 -4.94 -2.43 12.50
N THR A 40 -5.13 -3.71 12.25
CA THR A 40 -5.88 -4.24 11.10
C THR A 40 -7.02 -5.17 11.52
N THR A 41 -8.05 -5.25 10.70
CA THR A 41 -9.19 -6.17 10.85
C THR A 41 -8.98 -7.39 9.96
N GLY A 42 -9.10 -8.57 10.52
CA GLY A 42 -9.06 -9.83 9.77
C GLY A 42 -10.29 -10.01 8.88
N VAL A 43 -10.07 -10.65 7.75
CA VAL A 43 -11.11 -11.04 6.80
C VAL A 43 -11.26 -12.55 6.86
N ASN A 44 -12.45 -13.03 7.12
CA ASN A 44 -12.72 -14.46 7.17
C ASN A 44 -13.04 -15.01 5.77
N ILE A 45 -12.38 -16.08 5.39
CA ILE A 45 -12.69 -16.85 4.19
C ILE A 45 -13.81 -17.82 4.58
N ALA A 46 -14.99 -17.63 3.99
CA ALA A 46 -16.15 -18.50 4.26
C ALA A 46 -16.38 -19.47 3.09
N GLY A 47 -16.64 -20.72 3.41
CA GLY A 47 -16.93 -21.79 2.45
C GLY A 47 -16.34 -23.11 2.93
N ASN A 48 -16.52 -24.15 2.13
CA ASN A 48 -15.94 -25.45 2.38
C ASN A 48 -14.66 -25.62 1.56
N GLU A 49 -13.81 -26.53 1.97
CA GLU A 49 -12.65 -26.94 1.22
C GLU A 49 -13.03 -27.29 -0.23
N THR A 50 -12.23 -26.83 -1.19
CA THR A 50 -12.46 -26.93 -2.64
C THR A 50 -13.55 -26.04 -3.24
N ASP A 51 -14.30 -25.28 -2.44
CA ASP A 51 -15.22 -24.28 -3.00
C ASP A 51 -14.43 -23.22 -3.79
N SER A 52 -15.01 -22.78 -4.92
CA SER A 52 -14.45 -21.69 -5.73
C SER A 52 -14.93 -20.35 -5.20
N VAL A 53 -14.01 -19.40 -5.04
CA VAL A 53 -14.28 -18.08 -4.48
C VAL A 53 -13.74 -16.98 -5.40
N ARG A 54 -14.62 -16.03 -5.75
CA ARG A 54 -14.28 -14.79 -6.47
C ARG A 54 -14.44 -13.53 -5.65
N SER A 55 -14.95 -13.65 -4.45
CA SER A 55 -15.19 -12.50 -3.57
C SER A 55 -15.07 -12.93 -2.12
N ILE A 56 -14.32 -12.16 -1.34
CA ILE A 56 -14.13 -12.36 0.09
C ILE A 56 -14.77 -11.18 0.81
N VAL A 57 -15.71 -11.45 1.72
CA VAL A 57 -16.40 -10.39 2.46
C VAL A 57 -15.74 -10.18 3.82
N GLY A 58 -15.14 -9.01 4.01
CA GLY A 58 -14.46 -8.62 5.24
C GLY A 58 -15.17 -7.48 5.96
N GLY A 59 -16.40 -7.72 6.44
CA GLY A 59 -17.16 -6.66 7.12
C GLY A 59 -17.55 -5.53 6.19
N ALA A 60 -16.87 -4.39 6.26
CA ALA A 60 -17.18 -3.20 5.45
C ALA A 60 -16.47 -3.17 4.08
N VAL A 61 -15.58 -4.12 3.81
CA VAL A 61 -14.85 -4.22 2.53
C VAL A 61 -15.14 -5.57 1.88
N THR A 62 -15.50 -5.55 0.60
CA THR A 62 -15.48 -6.73 -0.25
C THR A 62 -14.19 -6.71 -1.07
N ILE A 63 -13.52 -7.85 -1.14
CA ILE A 63 -12.33 -8.07 -1.94
C ILE A 63 -12.76 -8.95 -3.12
N ASP A 64 -12.90 -8.36 -4.29
CA ASP A 64 -13.18 -9.09 -5.52
C ASP A 64 -11.88 -9.58 -6.12
N VAL A 65 -11.87 -10.82 -6.58
CA VAL A 65 -10.71 -11.47 -7.18
C VAL A 65 -11.00 -11.69 -8.66
N ASP A 66 -10.06 -11.35 -9.53
CA ASP A 66 -10.24 -11.47 -10.97
C ASP A 66 -10.28 -12.92 -11.46
N LYS A 67 -9.81 -13.87 -10.66
CA LYS A 67 -9.75 -15.30 -10.95
C LYS A 67 -10.33 -16.13 -9.82
N ASP A 68 -10.81 -17.34 -10.16
CA ASP A 68 -11.30 -18.28 -9.18
C ASP A 68 -10.17 -18.73 -8.25
N GLY A 69 -10.33 -18.47 -6.96
CA GLY A 69 -9.52 -19.05 -5.91
C GLY A 69 -10.23 -20.27 -5.31
N PHE A 70 -9.50 -21.30 -4.97
CA PHE A 70 -10.05 -22.49 -4.33
C PHE A 70 -9.72 -22.49 -2.85
N ILE A 71 -10.72 -22.78 -2.00
CA ILE A 71 -10.52 -22.85 -0.56
C ILE A 71 -9.69 -24.09 -0.21
N GLY A 72 -8.62 -23.85 0.54
CA GLY A 72 -7.83 -24.85 1.23
C GLY A 72 -7.67 -24.48 2.70
N ASN A 73 -6.97 -25.30 3.44
CA ASN A 73 -6.68 -25.08 4.86
C ASN A 73 -5.19 -25.20 5.14
N VAL A 74 -4.68 -24.40 6.05
CA VAL A 74 -3.31 -24.54 6.58
C VAL A 74 -3.11 -25.96 7.11
N GLY A 75 -2.13 -26.68 6.61
CA GLY A 75 -1.87 -28.08 6.95
C GLY A 75 -2.77 -29.08 6.21
N GLY A 76 -3.54 -28.65 5.23
CA GLY A 76 -4.29 -29.51 4.31
C GLY A 76 -3.45 -30.04 3.16
N ASP A 77 -4.08 -30.76 2.21
CA ASP A 77 -3.41 -31.45 1.11
C ASP A 77 -2.58 -30.52 0.21
N TRP A 78 -2.95 -29.25 0.09
CA TRP A 78 -2.31 -28.27 -0.79
C TRP A 78 -1.28 -27.42 -0.07
N GLN A 79 -1.25 -27.48 1.27
CA GLN A 79 -0.35 -26.71 2.10
C GLN A 79 0.08 -27.51 3.32
N PRO A 80 0.83 -28.61 3.08
CA PRO A 80 1.27 -29.47 4.17
C PRO A 80 2.17 -28.75 5.17
N VAL A 81 2.77 -27.61 4.75
CA VAL A 81 3.71 -26.85 5.55
C VAL A 81 3.39 -25.37 5.43
N TRP A 82 3.08 -24.74 6.54
CA TRP A 82 2.92 -23.29 6.65
C TRP A 82 3.87 -22.77 7.73
N SER A 83 4.38 -21.58 7.56
CA SER A 83 5.30 -21.01 8.56
C SER A 83 4.62 -20.83 9.91
N SER A 84 5.41 -20.97 10.98
CA SER A 84 5.02 -20.59 12.33
C SER A 84 5.46 -19.15 12.66
N ALA A 85 5.13 -18.67 13.86
CA ALA A 85 5.65 -17.39 14.34
C ALA A 85 7.19 -17.36 14.28
N PRO A 86 7.83 -16.24 13.92
CA PRO A 86 7.21 -14.93 13.72
C PRO A 86 6.71 -14.67 12.29
N TYR A 87 6.77 -15.62 11.39
CA TYR A 87 6.52 -15.44 9.95
C TYR A 87 5.05 -15.54 9.58
N SER A 88 4.27 -16.27 10.39
CA SER A 88 2.83 -16.45 10.21
C SER A 88 2.06 -16.24 11.50
N ALA A 89 0.83 -15.72 11.37
CA ALA A 89 -0.18 -15.66 12.43
C ALA A 89 -1.29 -16.69 12.23
N LEU A 90 -1.29 -17.44 11.12
CA LEU A 90 -2.25 -18.49 10.85
C LEU A 90 -1.91 -19.76 11.62
N ASN A 91 -2.95 -20.50 12.00
CA ASN A 91 -2.87 -21.78 12.67
C ASN A 91 -3.28 -22.91 11.73
N GLN A 92 -2.94 -24.13 12.09
CA GLN A 92 -3.43 -25.32 11.37
C GLN A 92 -4.97 -25.31 11.34
N GLY A 93 -5.54 -25.54 10.15
CA GLY A 93 -6.98 -25.52 9.88
C GLY A 93 -7.53 -24.14 9.52
N ASP A 94 -6.76 -23.05 9.62
CA ASP A 94 -7.22 -21.75 9.13
C ASP A 94 -7.36 -21.79 7.60
N ALA A 95 -8.42 -21.14 7.10
CA ALA A 95 -8.74 -21.15 5.67
C ALA A 95 -7.76 -20.29 4.86
N THR A 96 -7.42 -20.81 3.71
CA THR A 96 -6.57 -20.15 2.70
C THR A 96 -7.21 -20.25 1.33
N LEU A 97 -6.76 -19.47 0.37
CA LEU A 97 -7.18 -19.52 -1.02
C LEU A 97 -5.98 -19.82 -1.91
N TYR A 98 -6.17 -20.73 -2.84
CA TYR A 98 -5.19 -21.16 -3.82
C TYR A 98 -5.52 -20.58 -5.20
N TRP A 99 -4.49 -20.10 -5.91
CA TRP A 99 -4.53 -19.70 -7.31
C TRP A 99 -3.34 -20.28 -8.07
N SER A 100 -3.59 -20.72 -9.30
CA SER A 100 -2.56 -21.29 -10.19
C SER A 100 -1.82 -20.24 -11.01
N GLU A 101 -2.14 -18.95 -10.87
CA GLU A 101 -1.56 -17.89 -11.70
C GLU A 101 -1.65 -16.52 -11.02
N ALA A 102 -1.02 -15.51 -11.62
CA ALA A 102 -1.09 -14.12 -11.17
C ALA A 102 -2.54 -13.66 -10.96
N THR A 103 -2.80 -12.94 -9.88
CA THR A 103 -4.14 -12.62 -9.40
C THR A 103 -4.24 -11.17 -8.95
N ASP A 104 -5.33 -10.51 -9.32
CA ASP A 104 -5.67 -9.15 -8.89
C ASP A 104 -6.77 -9.18 -7.82
N PHE A 105 -6.51 -8.56 -6.69
CA PHE A 105 -7.48 -8.26 -5.63
C PHE A 105 -7.97 -6.83 -5.79
N ARG A 106 -9.29 -6.61 -5.85
CA ARG A 106 -9.90 -5.28 -5.95
C ARG A 106 -10.83 -5.04 -4.78
N PHE A 107 -10.74 -3.86 -4.19
CA PHE A 107 -11.52 -3.52 -3.01
C PHE A 107 -12.77 -2.73 -3.39
N SER A 108 -13.91 -3.06 -2.80
CA SER A 108 -15.17 -2.30 -2.95
C SER A 108 -15.05 -0.85 -2.44
N SER A 109 -14.10 -0.59 -1.55
CA SER A 109 -13.72 0.73 -1.06
C SER A 109 -12.22 0.77 -0.83
N ALA A 110 -11.57 1.91 -1.06
CA ALA A 110 -10.16 2.07 -0.77
C ALA A 110 -9.86 1.79 0.71
N VAL A 111 -8.74 1.15 0.99
CA VAL A 111 -8.25 0.86 2.36
C VAL A 111 -6.89 1.53 2.57
N THR A 112 -6.58 1.95 3.79
CA THR A 112 -5.26 2.55 4.06
C THR A 112 -4.18 1.51 4.33
N SER A 113 -4.56 0.28 4.65
CA SER A 113 -3.63 -0.84 4.80
C SER A 113 -4.28 -2.12 4.31
N PHE A 114 -3.47 -2.96 3.68
CA PHE A 114 -3.89 -4.30 3.25
C PHE A 114 -2.72 -5.26 3.26
N GLY A 115 -2.99 -6.51 3.60
CA GLY A 115 -2.01 -7.57 3.52
C GLY A 115 -2.59 -8.96 3.77
N PHE A 116 -1.77 -9.94 3.47
CA PHE A 116 -2.06 -11.37 3.58
C PHE A 116 -0.76 -12.14 3.73
N GLU A 117 -0.84 -13.33 4.24
CA GLU A 117 0.26 -14.30 4.22
C GLU A 117 0.16 -15.12 2.94
N LEU A 118 1.29 -15.37 2.29
CA LEU A 118 1.36 -16.10 1.03
C LEU A 118 2.47 -17.15 1.09
N GLN A 119 2.18 -18.33 0.58
CA GLN A 119 3.11 -19.44 0.36
C GLN A 119 3.05 -19.88 -1.11
N THR A 120 4.19 -20.22 -1.69
CA THR A 120 4.28 -20.89 -2.99
C THR A 120 3.84 -22.35 -2.87
N ILE A 121 3.35 -22.93 -3.95
CA ILE A 121 2.86 -24.32 -3.95
C ILE A 121 4.02 -25.30 -4.12
N ASP A 122 5.00 -24.95 -4.95
CA ASP A 122 6.22 -25.74 -5.03
C ASP A 122 7.06 -25.59 -3.76
N LEU A 123 7.15 -26.69 -3.01
CA LEU A 123 7.87 -26.78 -1.74
C LEU A 123 9.31 -27.31 -1.91
N MET A 124 9.80 -27.40 -3.15
CA MET A 124 11.12 -27.96 -3.46
C MET A 124 12.07 -26.94 -4.06
N ASP A 125 11.58 -25.79 -4.47
CA ASP A 125 12.36 -24.79 -5.20
C ASP A 125 12.25 -23.39 -4.59
N THR A 126 12.96 -22.46 -5.18
CA THR A 126 13.02 -21.06 -4.77
C THR A 126 12.23 -20.20 -5.75
N HIS A 127 11.31 -19.40 -5.25
CA HIS A 127 10.43 -18.59 -6.09
C HIS A 127 10.43 -17.13 -5.65
N ASP A 128 10.46 -16.23 -6.63
CA ASP A 128 10.28 -14.80 -6.41
C ASP A 128 8.78 -14.46 -6.49
N ILE A 129 8.29 -13.79 -5.46
CA ILE A 129 6.94 -13.28 -5.38
C ILE A 129 6.99 -11.76 -5.33
N MET A 130 6.27 -11.12 -6.26
CA MET A 130 6.09 -9.68 -6.25
C MET A 130 4.62 -9.33 -6.01
N VAL A 131 4.39 -8.46 -5.03
CA VAL A 131 3.06 -7.93 -4.71
C VAL A 131 3.08 -6.42 -4.90
N GLU A 132 2.21 -5.94 -5.78
CA GLU A 132 2.08 -4.54 -6.17
C GLU A 132 0.80 -3.95 -5.61
N PHE A 133 0.88 -2.75 -5.03
CA PHE A 133 -0.22 -2.03 -4.41
C PHE A 133 -0.57 -0.81 -5.25
N TYR A 134 -1.86 -0.61 -5.54
CA TYR A 134 -2.34 0.44 -6.43
C TYR A 134 -3.39 1.34 -5.78
N ASN A 135 -3.36 2.62 -6.16
CA ASN A 135 -4.47 3.57 -5.99
C ASN A 135 -4.98 3.95 -7.39
N GLY A 136 -6.16 3.44 -7.76
CA GLY A 136 -6.61 3.48 -9.16
C GLY A 136 -5.62 2.75 -10.07
N SER A 137 -5.06 3.47 -11.05
CA SER A 137 -4.01 2.95 -11.94
C SER A 137 -2.59 3.29 -11.48
N THR A 138 -2.43 3.99 -10.36
CA THR A 138 -1.11 4.42 -9.88
C THR A 138 -0.51 3.37 -8.96
N LEU A 139 0.68 2.86 -9.30
CA LEU A 139 1.47 2.03 -8.41
C LEU A 139 1.95 2.89 -7.23
N VAL A 140 1.53 2.54 -6.01
CA VAL A 140 1.89 3.27 -4.78
C VAL A 140 2.97 2.57 -3.97
N GLY A 141 3.17 1.28 -4.19
CA GLY A 141 4.23 0.50 -3.56
C GLY A 141 4.29 -0.92 -4.08
N SER A 142 5.41 -1.59 -3.83
CA SER A 142 5.59 -3.00 -4.14
C SER A 142 6.44 -3.70 -3.08
N ILE A 143 6.21 -4.99 -2.92
CA ILE A 143 6.98 -5.87 -2.05
C ILE A 143 7.47 -7.02 -2.92
N ASN A 144 8.77 -7.23 -2.95
CA ASN A 144 9.39 -8.39 -3.61
C ASN A 144 10.05 -9.25 -2.55
N ARG A 145 9.75 -10.56 -2.55
CA ARG A 145 10.35 -11.53 -1.65
C ARG A 145 10.68 -12.80 -2.40
N THR A 146 11.85 -13.33 -2.11
CA THR A 146 12.24 -14.68 -2.50
C THR A 146 11.81 -15.64 -1.39
N ILE A 147 10.99 -16.62 -1.73
CA ILE A 147 10.60 -17.72 -0.84
C ILE A 147 11.44 -18.93 -1.23
N ASP A 148 12.38 -19.30 -0.37
CA ASP A 148 13.25 -20.43 -0.58
C ASP A 148 12.69 -21.68 0.12
N ASN A 149 12.06 -22.55 -0.66
CA ASN A 149 11.52 -23.81 -0.17
C ASN A 149 12.47 -25.00 -0.41
N SER A 150 13.63 -24.78 -1.04
CA SER A 150 14.55 -25.86 -1.47
C SER A 150 15.03 -26.76 -0.32
N GLY A 151 15.03 -26.24 0.90
CA GLY A 151 15.44 -26.99 2.09
C GLY A 151 14.28 -27.53 2.94
N VAL A 152 13.04 -27.13 2.67
CA VAL A 152 11.90 -27.42 3.56
C VAL A 152 11.69 -28.92 3.73
N MET A 153 11.58 -29.67 2.63
CA MET A 153 11.37 -31.12 2.69
C MET A 153 12.63 -31.88 3.11
N ALA A 154 13.79 -31.42 2.67
CA ALA A 154 15.07 -32.08 2.95
C ALA A 154 15.44 -32.03 4.44
N ASN A 155 14.97 -31.02 5.16
CA ASN A 155 15.23 -30.81 6.59
C ASN A 155 14.03 -31.15 7.50
N GLY A 156 13.14 -32.05 7.06
CA GLY A 156 12.00 -32.49 7.86
C GLY A 156 10.93 -31.43 8.05
N TRP A 157 10.62 -30.70 6.99
CA TRP A 157 9.62 -29.65 6.96
C TRP A 157 10.00 -28.38 7.77
N ASP A 158 11.28 -28.03 7.71
CA ASP A 158 11.76 -26.78 8.33
C ASP A 158 11.29 -25.56 7.53
N THR A 159 10.36 -24.80 8.10
CA THR A 159 9.78 -23.58 7.49
C THR A 159 10.50 -22.31 7.90
N THR A 160 11.64 -22.38 8.56
CA THR A 160 12.42 -21.18 8.91
C THR A 160 13.03 -20.50 7.69
N LEU A 161 13.34 -21.28 6.64
CA LEU A 161 13.88 -20.80 5.37
C LEU A 161 12.77 -20.54 4.34
N GLY A 162 11.78 -21.45 4.25
CA GLY A 162 10.67 -21.41 3.32
C GLY A 162 9.31 -21.14 3.99
N GLY A 163 8.25 -21.54 3.30
CA GLY A 163 6.87 -21.41 3.77
C GLY A 163 6.29 -20.00 3.63
N ALA A 164 5.18 -19.75 4.32
CA ALA A 164 4.44 -18.49 4.17
C ALA A 164 5.20 -17.27 4.67
N ARG A 165 4.98 -16.16 3.99
CA ARG A 165 5.51 -14.83 4.36
C ARG A 165 4.41 -13.78 4.25
N LEU A 166 4.48 -12.76 5.11
CA LEU A 166 3.57 -11.63 5.06
C LEU A 166 3.90 -10.71 3.89
N PHE A 167 2.88 -10.37 3.09
CA PHE A 167 2.91 -9.32 2.09
C PHE A 167 1.87 -8.27 2.51
N ALA A 168 2.33 -7.23 3.17
CA ALA A 168 1.44 -6.21 3.71
C ALA A 168 2.03 -4.81 3.57
N GLY A 169 1.16 -3.84 3.25
CA GLY A 169 1.55 -2.45 3.10
C GLY A 169 0.48 -1.48 3.56
N SER A 170 0.93 -0.28 3.89
CA SER A 170 0.08 0.87 4.21
C SER A 170 0.39 2.03 3.29
N TYR A 171 -0.67 2.77 2.91
CA TYR A 171 -0.58 3.99 2.12
C TYR A 171 -1.75 4.91 2.47
N ASP A 172 -1.47 6.08 3.05
CA ASP A 172 -2.49 7.01 3.54
C ASP A 172 -3.39 7.54 2.42
N GLY A 173 -2.89 7.56 1.16
CA GLY A 173 -3.68 7.92 -0.01
C GLY A 173 -4.74 6.90 -0.41
N GLY A 174 -4.76 5.74 0.23
CA GLY A 174 -5.67 4.63 -0.03
C GLY A 174 -5.17 3.65 -1.08
N ILE A 175 -5.42 2.37 -0.84
CA ILE A 175 -5.14 1.24 -1.73
C ILE A 175 -6.46 0.75 -2.27
N THR A 176 -6.61 0.67 -3.59
CA THR A 176 -7.84 0.25 -4.27
C THR A 176 -7.72 -1.15 -4.86
N SER A 177 -6.49 -1.60 -5.13
CA SER A 177 -6.23 -2.96 -5.62
C SER A 177 -4.81 -3.40 -5.31
N VAL A 178 -4.62 -4.72 -5.33
CA VAL A 178 -3.33 -5.37 -5.15
C VAL A 178 -3.19 -6.46 -6.20
N ARG A 179 -2.03 -6.53 -6.83
CA ARG A 179 -1.68 -7.57 -7.80
C ARG A 179 -0.60 -8.47 -7.21
N VAL A 180 -0.79 -9.78 -7.33
CA VAL A 180 0.19 -10.80 -6.98
C VAL A 180 0.77 -11.38 -8.27
N LEU A 181 2.09 -11.37 -8.37
CA LEU A 181 2.87 -12.00 -9.44
C LEU A 181 3.72 -13.08 -8.79
N SER A 182 3.42 -14.34 -9.12
CA SER A 182 4.17 -15.49 -8.62
C SER A 182 5.15 -15.99 -9.69
N GLY A 183 6.40 -16.25 -9.30
CA GLY A 183 7.36 -16.97 -10.11
C GLY A 183 7.22 -18.49 -10.01
N ASP A 184 6.25 -18.99 -9.24
CA ASP A 184 5.93 -20.42 -9.14
C ASP A 184 4.91 -20.80 -10.22
N ASP A 185 5.28 -21.71 -11.11
CA ASP A 185 4.42 -22.21 -12.21
C ASP A 185 3.20 -23.00 -11.68
N TYR A 186 3.26 -23.51 -10.46
CA TYR A 186 2.14 -24.18 -9.81
C TYR A 186 1.22 -23.23 -9.07
N GLY A 187 1.64 -21.96 -8.89
CA GLY A 187 0.85 -20.92 -8.27
C GLY A 187 1.21 -20.65 -6.82
N PHE A 188 0.23 -20.12 -6.09
CA PHE A 188 0.44 -19.74 -4.68
C PHE A 188 -0.84 -19.93 -3.87
N SER A 189 -0.67 -20.01 -2.57
CA SER A 189 -1.76 -19.96 -1.63
C SER A 189 -1.63 -18.75 -0.72
N ALA A 190 -2.75 -18.09 -0.42
CA ALA A 190 -2.78 -16.94 0.47
C ALA A 190 -3.90 -17.04 1.50
N GLY A 191 -3.64 -16.54 2.70
CA GLY A 191 -4.59 -16.51 3.81
C GLY A 191 -4.29 -15.37 4.77
N GLY A 192 -5.04 -15.30 5.87
CA GLY A 192 -4.81 -14.25 6.87
C GLY A 192 -5.02 -12.84 6.31
N PHE A 193 -5.95 -12.68 5.38
CA PHE A 193 -6.26 -11.37 4.79
C PHE A 193 -6.67 -10.37 5.86
N ARG A 194 -6.08 -9.19 5.84
CA ARG A 194 -6.35 -8.12 6.80
C ARG A 194 -6.33 -6.76 6.11
N TYR A 195 -7.17 -5.85 6.60
CA TYR A 195 -7.18 -4.46 6.13
C TYR A 195 -7.34 -3.47 7.29
N ALA A 196 -7.01 -2.22 7.06
CA ALA A 196 -7.32 -1.11 7.96
C ALA A 196 -7.76 0.13 7.17
N GLY A 197 -8.47 1.00 7.89
CA GLY A 197 -8.92 2.28 7.36
C GLY A 197 -9.75 2.10 6.11
N LEU A 198 -11.07 2.18 6.25
CA LEU A 198 -11.86 2.50 5.08
C LEU A 198 -11.38 3.88 4.65
N GLY A 199 -10.73 3.93 3.50
CA GLY A 199 -10.61 5.18 2.79
C GLY A 199 -12.02 5.70 2.70
N GLY A 200 -12.41 6.63 3.57
CA GLY A 200 -13.65 7.32 3.39
C GLY A 200 -13.67 7.71 1.92
N ASN A 201 -14.85 7.78 1.32
CA ASN A 201 -15.04 8.62 0.16
C ASN A 201 -14.41 9.98 0.53
N ASN A 202 -13.10 10.04 0.43
CA ASN A 202 -12.44 11.26 0.20
C ASN A 202 -12.92 11.64 -1.21
N ASN A 203 -14.12 12.19 -1.27
CA ASN A 203 -14.25 13.51 -1.80
C ASN A 203 -13.21 14.36 -1.05
N VAL A 204 -11.97 13.99 -1.13
CA VAL A 204 -10.90 14.92 -1.29
C VAL A 204 -11.26 15.58 -2.61
N THR A 205 -12.17 16.54 -2.54
CA THR A 205 -11.98 17.76 -3.31
C THR A 205 -10.51 18.01 -3.04
N ASN A 206 -9.66 17.60 -3.99
CA ASN A 206 -8.25 17.86 -3.99
C ASN A 206 -8.06 19.37 -4.03
N ASN A 207 -8.37 20.03 -2.89
CA ASN A 207 -7.97 21.42 -2.65
C ASN A 207 -6.44 21.51 -2.55
N ASN A 208 -5.76 20.35 -2.63
CA ASN A 208 -4.33 20.18 -2.82
C ASN A 208 -4.02 19.53 -4.18
N ALA A 209 -4.86 19.73 -5.20
CA ALA A 209 -4.43 19.47 -6.56
C ALA A 209 -3.09 20.20 -6.73
N VAL A 210 -2.02 19.44 -6.95
CA VAL A 210 -0.74 20.04 -7.37
C VAL A 210 -1.09 20.87 -8.60
N PRO A 211 -0.91 22.21 -8.57
CA PRO A 211 -1.27 23.03 -9.69
C PRO A 211 -0.59 22.45 -10.94
N GLU A 212 -1.36 22.25 -12.01
CA GLU A 212 -0.76 21.80 -13.25
C GLU A 212 0.35 22.76 -13.67
N PRO A 213 1.35 22.31 -14.45
CA PRO A 213 2.47 23.18 -14.84
C PRO A 213 2.03 24.54 -15.42
N GLY A 214 0.83 24.61 -16.00
CA GLY A 214 0.20 25.85 -16.46
C GLY A 214 -0.24 26.80 -15.33
N GLU A 215 -0.63 26.30 -14.18
CA GLU A 215 -1.06 27.12 -13.03
C GLU A 215 0.13 27.77 -12.34
N TRP A 216 1.29 27.10 -12.31
CA TRP A 216 2.54 27.68 -11.84
C TRP A 216 2.98 28.85 -12.70
N ALA A 217 2.79 28.75 -14.03
CA ALA A 217 3.08 29.84 -14.94
C ALA A 217 2.15 31.04 -14.71
N ALA A 218 0.87 30.80 -14.41
CA ALA A 218 -0.09 31.86 -14.07
C ALA A 218 0.24 32.56 -12.75
N MET A 219 0.62 31.80 -11.70
CA MET A 219 1.05 32.39 -10.42
C MET A 219 2.35 33.17 -10.57
N ALA A 220 3.31 32.69 -11.34
CA ALA A 220 4.57 33.42 -11.61
C ALA A 220 4.29 34.73 -12.35
N MET A 221 3.36 34.76 -13.30
CA MET A 221 2.95 35.97 -14.02
C MET A 221 2.23 36.97 -13.11
N MET A 222 1.42 36.55 -12.17
CA MET A 222 0.79 37.45 -11.20
C MET A 222 1.82 38.13 -10.29
N VAL A 223 2.80 37.39 -9.79
CA VAL A 223 3.85 37.95 -8.93
C VAL A 223 4.73 38.94 -9.70
N THR A 224 5.08 38.64 -10.94
CA THR A 224 5.88 39.53 -11.78
C THR A 224 5.07 40.75 -12.26
N GLY A 225 3.76 40.59 -12.51
CA GLY A 225 2.86 41.68 -12.90
C GLY A 225 2.70 42.74 -11.79
N LEU A 226 2.51 42.31 -10.54
CA LEU A 226 2.43 43.20 -9.38
C LEU A 226 3.74 43.93 -9.10
N GLY A 227 4.89 43.26 -9.25
CA GLY A 227 6.23 43.88 -9.13
C GLY A 227 6.46 44.98 -10.18
N GLY A 228 6.00 44.76 -11.43
CA GLY A 228 6.12 45.74 -12.52
C GLY A 228 5.27 46.99 -12.31
N LEU A 229 4.09 46.87 -11.73
CA LEU A 229 3.19 48.00 -11.41
C LEU A 229 3.78 48.91 -10.33
N VAL A 230 4.40 48.34 -9.30
CA VAL A 230 5.05 49.11 -8.20
C VAL A 230 6.26 49.91 -8.70
N VAL A 231 7.05 49.30 -9.60
CA VAL A 231 8.23 50.00 -10.18
C VAL A 231 7.81 51.13 -11.11
N ARG A 232 6.73 50.99 -11.86
CA ARG A 232 6.20 52.00 -12.79
C ARG A 232 5.60 53.22 -12.07
N ALA A 233 4.95 52.98 -10.90
CA ALA A 233 4.40 54.04 -10.07
C ALA A 233 5.49 54.93 -9.42
N ARG A 234 6.68 54.38 -9.13
CA ARG A 234 7.83 55.14 -8.57
C ARG A 234 8.54 56.04 -9.59
N ARG A 235 8.52 55.69 -10.89
CA ARG A 235 9.17 56.50 -11.95
C ARG A 235 8.40 57.73 -12.37
N ARG A 236 7.16 57.96 -11.93
CA ARG A 236 6.36 59.16 -12.27
C ARG A 236 6.38 60.25 -11.19
N ARG A 237 7.25 60.16 -10.21
CA ARG A 237 7.38 61.19 -9.12
C ARG A 237 8.75 61.86 -9.03
N PHE A 238 9.46 61.93 -10.18
CA PHE A 238 10.67 62.80 -10.31
C PHE A 238 10.53 63.63 -11.56
#